data_596ac79cce0e4a81abdc9b9588fe6c59
#
_entry.id   596ac79cce0e4a81abdc9b9588fe6c59
#
_cell.length_a   1.000
_cell.length_b   1.000
_cell.length_c   1.000
_cell.angle_alpha   90.00
_cell.angle_beta   90.00
_cell.angle_gamma   90.00
#
_symmetry.space_group_name_H-M   'P 1'
#
loop_
_entity.id
_entity.type
_entity.pdbx_description
1 polymer ?
#
loop_
_entity_poly.entity_id
_entity_poly.type
_entity_poly.pdbx_seq_one_letter_code
_entity_poly.pdbx_strand_id
1 'polypeptide(L)'
;MISRRAVAVPGGRPVTAAVTAVLCAALLCTAPPATGVTEGAAPHGAPAETPADRAHRDFLDHGPRAGVMTVAHRGQWRKAPENSLAAIRAGFADGAEIVEADVRLTKDGVPVLMHDETVDRTTNGTGRVADLTHAQLSGLRLRAGLGGRQAAVTGERVPTLAEAIRAARTLGLVNLDRAWQDREAVWRVLEETGTVRNGLFKSRAPVPEVRAFLDGHRGALYMHVVDDANAASVADFGAARPPAFEVVFDDVRDQVAAPAFLQELRATGRVWFNTMRNGFAARFTDEASLIDPARGWGALIAHYRATVLQTDNVEALRRYLTQGVADPVPPGAVRVQAENYAPGGRGRAYHDIDPGNRGDGPGRPGEDVDICDHDGAVVVCWMRGSEWLTYGVDVPKDGRYTLKVRASSPYTPAGTYRIAYDGAPPGKAVPVANTTAHHAFVLQDSRDPRQLTRGHHHVRLSLDAGAFQNWNLDYLQLEPVGP
;
A
#
# COMPACT_ATOMS: atom_id res chain seq x y z
N MET A 1 18.39 52.04 -19.67
CA MET A 1 18.78 51.89 -21.09
C MET A 1 19.37 50.49 -21.23
N ILE A 2 18.67 49.61 -21.90
CA ILE A 2 19.18 48.57 -22.80
C ILE A 2 17.97 47.78 -23.28
N SER A 3 17.84 47.80 -24.52
CA SER A 3 16.96 47.35 -25.58
C SER A 3 16.33 45.97 -25.43
N ARG A 4 14.99 45.94 -25.66
CA ARG A 4 14.23 44.73 -26.01
C ARG A 4 14.44 44.44 -27.50
N ARG A 5 14.80 43.20 -27.84
CA ARG A 5 14.63 42.68 -29.22
C ARG A 5 13.53 41.65 -29.21
N ALA A 6 12.50 41.93 -30.00
CA ALA A 6 11.44 41.01 -30.37
C ALA A 6 11.94 40.09 -31.51
N VAL A 7 11.60 38.78 -31.42
CA VAL A 7 11.80 37.81 -32.50
C VAL A 7 10.43 37.46 -33.06
N ALA A 8 10.27 37.62 -34.38
CA ALA A 8 9.07 37.37 -35.12
C ALA A 8 8.86 35.88 -35.44
N VAL A 9 7.61 35.40 -35.38
CA VAL A 9 7.16 34.09 -35.76
C VAL A 9 6.67 34.14 -37.23
N PRO A 10 7.11 33.24 -38.12
CA PRO A 10 6.51 33.14 -39.49
C PRO A 10 5.28 32.25 -39.51
N GLY A 11 4.28 32.68 -40.30
CA GLY A 11 2.95 32.12 -40.39
C GLY A 11 2.87 30.76 -41.06
N GLY A 12 1.91 29.97 -40.60
CA GLY A 12 1.51 28.70 -41.17
C GLY A 12 0.52 28.82 -42.32
N ARG A 13 0.68 28.01 -43.35
CA ARG A 13 -0.26 27.82 -44.45
C ARG A 13 -1.25 26.70 -44.13
N PRO A 14 -2.51 26.76 -44.56
CA PRO A 14 -3.48 25.67 -44.34
C PRO A 14 -3.28 24.54 -45.36
N VAL A 15 -3.40 23.31 -44.88
CA VAL A 15 -3.42 22.09 -45.70
C VAL A 15 -4.86 21.70 -45.92
N THR A 16 -5.28 21.71 -47.19
CA THR A 16 -6.58 21.24 -47.67
C THR A 16 -6.57 19.71 -47.75
N ALA A 17 -7.51 19.06 -47.10
CA ALA A 17 -7.73 17.61 -47.23
C ALA A 17 -8.62 17.31 -48.45
N ALA A 18 -8.09 16.52 -49.37
CA ALA A 18 -8.84 15.96 -50.48
C ALA A 18 -9.46 14.62 -50.08
N VAL A 19 -10.77 14.50 -50.19
CA VAL A 19 -11.52 13.26 -50.03
C VAL A 19 -11.57 12.56 -51.40
N THR A 20 -10.96 11.38 -51.51
CA THR A 20 -11.05 10.52 -52.70
C THR A 20 -12.06 9.42 -52.43
N ALA A 21 -13.19 9.46 -53.14
CA ALA A 21 -14.18 8.40 -53.18
C ALA A 21 -13.73 7.29 -54.15
N VAL A 22 -13.65 6.05 -53.66
CA VAL A 22 -13.38 4.86 -54.48
C VAL A 22 -14.71 4.13 -54.73
N LEU A 23 -15.12 4.09 -56.01
CA LEU A 23 -16.21 3.26 -56.50
C LEU A 23 -15.75 1.78 -56.58
N CYS A 24 -16.44 0.88 -55.87
CA CYS A 24 -16.30 -0.55 -56.07
C CYS A 24 -17.21 -1.04 -57.20
N ALA A 25 -16.61 -1.50 -58.29
CA ALA A 25 -17.31 -2.26 -59.34
C ALA A 25 -17.41 -3.74 -58.93
N ALA A 26 -18.61 -4.29 -58.95
CA ALA A 26 -18.86 -5.71 -58.71
C ALA A 26 -18.55 -6.55 -59.94
N LEU A 27 -17.59 -7.45 -59.87
CA LEU A 27 -17.38 -8.52 -60.83
C LEU A 27 -17.97 -9.83 -60.29
N LEU A 28 -18.93 -10.38 -61.02
CA LEU A 28 -19.46 -11.72 -60.81
C LEU A 28 -18.43 -12.73 -61.33
N CYS A 29 -17.79 -13.50 -60.43
CA CYS A 29 -17.06 -14.69 -60.80
C CYS A 29 -17.78 -15.95 -60.34
N THR A 30 -18.08 -16.84 -61.30
CA THR A 30 -18.64 -18.19 -61.10
C THR A 30 -17.60 -19.11 -60.48
N ALA A 31 -17.95 -19.80 -59.38
CA ALA A 31 -17.09 -20.73 -58.66
C ALA A 31 -17.05 -22.12 -59.33
N PRO A 32 -15.90 -22.80 -59.38
CA PRO A 32 -15.79 -24.22 -59.69
C PRO A 32 -16.15 -25.12 -58.46
N PRO A 33 -16.48 -26.41 -58.65
CA PRO A 33 -16.98 -27.28 -57.57
C PRO A 33 -15.88 -27.61 -56.59
N ALA A 34 -16.28 -27.65 -55.31
CA ALA A 34 -15.42 -27.92 -54.15
C ALA A 34 -14.93 -29.39 -54.13
N THR A 35 -13.63 -29.57 -54.26
CA THR A 35 -12.97 -30.80 -53.84
C THR A 35 -12.77 -30.74 -52.33
N GLY A 36 -13.25 -31.77 -51.59
CA GLY A 36 -13.17 -31.84 -50.14
C GLY A 36 -11.72 -31.82 -49.66
N VAL A 37 -11.37 -30.72 -48.97
CA VAL A 37 -10.15 -30.59 -48.14
C VAL A 37 -10.62 -30.91 -46.74
N THR A 38 -10.08 -32.00 -46.20
CA THR A 38 -10.21 -32.32 -44.74
C THR A 38 -9.66 -31.12 -43.98
N GLU A 39 -10.51 -30.47 -43.20
CA GLU A 39 -10.09 -29.46 -42.21
C GLU A 39 -9.09 -30.10 -41.25
N GLY A 40 -7.82 -29.81 -41.51
CA GLY A 40 -6.78 -30.02 -40.50
C GLY A 40 -7.10 -29.10 -39.31
N ALA A 41 -7.33 -29.69 -38.13
CA ALA A 41 -7.50 -28.95 -36.89
C ALA A 41 -6.37 -27.91 -36.77
N ALA A 42 -6.75 -26.63 -36.70
CA ALA A 42 -5.80 -25.58 -36.42
C ALA A 42 -5.01 -25.94 -35.14
N PRO A 43 -3.70 -25.71 -35.08
CA PRO A 43 -2.94 -26.00 -33.88
C PRO A 43 -3.56 -25.18 -32.75
N HIS A 44 -3.94 -25.85 -31.66
CA HIS A 44 -4.43 -25.22 -30.46
C HIS A 44 -3.44 -24.12 -30.08
N GLY A 45 -3.85 -22.87 -30.15
CA GLY A 45 -3.03 -21.73 -29.77
C GLY A 45 -2.49 -21.95 -28.36
N ALA A 46 -1.25 -21.57 -28.12
CA ALA A 46 -0.67 -21.64 -26.78
C ALA A 46 -1.64 -20.98 -25.78
N PRO A 47 -1.83 -21.57 -24.59
CA PRO A 47 -2.74 -20.98 -23.60
C PRO A 47 -2.34 -19.54 -23.32
N ALA A 48 -3.34 -18.65 -23.21
CA ALA A 48 -3.09 -17.22 -22.95
C ALA A 48 -2.26 -17.05 -21.65
N GLU A 49 -1.24 -16.21 -21.72
CA GLU A 49 -0.36 -15.91 -20.58
C GLU A 49 -1.19 -15.36 -19.41
N THR A 50 -1.07 -15.99 -18.22
CA THR A 50 -1.76 -15.53 -17.02
C THR A 50 -1.08 -14.31 -16.39
N PRO A 51 -1.76 -13.53 -15.53
CA PRO A 51 -1.11 -12.52 -14.69
C PRO A 51 0.09 -13.07 -13.89
N ALA A 52 0.00 -14.30 -13.36
CA ALA A 52 1.09 -14.94 -12.65
C ALA A 52 2.31 -15.24 -13.56
N ASP A 53 2.08 -15.67 -14.80
CA ASP A 53 3.18 -15.88 -15.75
C ASP A 53 3.88 -14.56 -16.10
N ARG A 54 3.12 -13.47 -16.24
CA ARG A 54 3.68 -12.13 -16.42
C ARG A 54 4.48 -11.69 -15.20
N ALA A 55 3.89 -11.80 -14.00
CA ALA A 55 4.58 -11.42 -12.76
C ALA A 55 5.88 -12.20 -12.57
N HIS A 56 5.88 -13.52 -12.86
CA HIS A 56 7.08 -14.35 -12.80
C HIS A 56 8.15 -13.90 -13.82
N ARG A 57 7.76 -13.70 -15.08
CA ARG A 57 8.68 -13.22 -16.13
C ARG A 57 9.24 -11.84 -15.76
N ASP A 58 8.36 -10.93 -15.36
CA ASP A 58 8.72 -9.55 -15.02
C ASP A 58 9.60 -9.52 -13.76
N PHE A 59 9.38 -10.41 -12.78
CA PHE A 59 10.26 -10.54 -11.60
C PHE A 59 11.69 -10.93 -11.98
N LEU A 60 11.85 -11.79 -12.97
CA LEU A 60 13.16 -12.21 -13.47
C LEU A 60 13.81 -11.18 -14.41
N ASP A 61 13.04 -10.26 -14.99
CA ASP A 61 13.57 -9.16 -15.78
C ASP A 61 14.11 -8.04 -14.87
N HIS A 62 15.42 -7.92 -14.82
CA HIS A 62 16.13 -6.83 -14.16
C HIS A 62 16.82 -5.89 -15.17
N GLY A 63 16.40 -5.88 -16.43
CA GLY A 63 16.90 -4.98 -17.47
C GLY A 63 16.64 -3.49 -17.13
N PRO A 64 17.33 -2.57 -17.83
CA PRO A 64 17.26 -1.14 -17.52
C PRO A 64 15.87 -0.52 -17.72
N ARG A 65 14.98 -1.21 -18.42
CA ARG A 65 13.58 -0.82 -18.67
C ARG A 65 12.57 -1.59 -17.83
N ALA A 66 13.02 -2.47 -16.94
CA ALA A 66 12.12 -3.20 -16.05
C ALA A 66 11.29 -2.22 -15.19
N GLY A 67 9.98 -2.36 -15.26
CA GLY A 67 9.04 -1.54 -14.47
C GLY A 67 9.13 -1.82 -12.97
N VAL A 68 8.56 -0.93 -12.17
CA VAL A 68 8.43 -1.12 -10.72
C VAL A 68 7.26 -2.05 -10.44
N MET A 69 7.50 -3.13 -9.71
CA MET A 69 6.48 -4.07 -9.24
C MET A 69 5.93 -3.63 -7.87
N THR A 70 4.65 -3.84 -7.68
CA THR A 70 3.94 -3.55 -6.42
C THR A 70 3.73 -4.82 -5.63
N VAL A 71 3.99 -4.76 -4.33
CA VAL A 71 3.76 -5.88 -3.41
C VAL A 71 2.75 -5.47 -2.34
N ALA A 72 1.70 -6.27 -2.17
CA ALA A 72 0.73 -6.10 -1.10
C ALA A 72 1.21 -6.80 0.18
N HIS A 73 1.58 -6.04 1.21
CA HIS A 73 2.02 -6.55 2.50
C HIS A 73 0.88 -7.24 3.26
N ARG A 74 1.03 -8.53 3.56
CA ARG A 74 -0.01 -9.42 4.14
C ARG A 74 -1.31 -9.44 3.35
N GLY A 75 -1.24 -9.22 2.03
CA GLY A 75 -2.38 -8.95 1.18
C GLY A 75 -2.93 -7.53 1.34
N GLN A 76 -4.15 -7.29 0.86
CA GLN A 76 -4.83 -6.00 1.03
C GLN A 76 -5.61 -5.96 2.35
N TRP A 77 -4.88 -5.87 3.47
CA TRP A 77 -5.46 -5.93 4.81
C TRP A 77 -6.41 -4.77 5.14
N ARG A 78 -6.36 -3.67 4.38
CA ARG A 78 -7.33 -2.56 4.53
C ARG A 78 -8.75 -2.95 4.06
N LYS A 79 -8.88 -4.00 3.24
CA LYS A 79 -10.16 -4.50 2.70
C LYS A 79 -10.61 -5.83 3.33
N ALA A 80 -9.67 -6.59 3.90
CA ALA A 80 -9.94 -7.90 4.49
C ALA A 80 -8.92 -8.18 5.62
N PRO A 81 -9.12 -9.18 6.48
CA PRO A 81 -8.12 -9.53 7.50
C PRO A 81 -6.74 -9.83 6.91
N GLU A 82 -5.67 -9.36 7.55
CA GLU A 82 -4.30 -9.68 7.14
C GLU A 82 -4.11 -11.19 6.97
N ASN A 83 -3.28 -11.61 6.01
CA ASN A 83 -2.96 -13.02 5.76
C ASN A 83 -4.19 -13.91 5.44
N SER A 84 -5.35 -13.34 5.10
CA SER A 84 -6.54 -14.09 4.67
C SER A 84 -6.57 -14.34 3.16
N LEU A 85 -7.35 -15.33 2.72
CA LEU A 85 -7.58 -15.54 1.28
C LEU A 85 -8.25 -14.33 0.62
N ALA A 86 -9.14 -13.65 1.34
CA ALA A 86 -9.79 -12.45 0.86
C ALA A 86 -8.78 -11.30 0.66
N ALA A 87 -7.84 -11.09 1.61
CA ALA A 87 -6.79 -10.08 1.48
C ALA A 87 -5.83 -10.37 0.33
N ILE A 88 -5.45 -11.64 0.12
CA ILE A 88 -4.61 -12.07 -1.01
C ILE A 88 -5.30 -11.73 -2.34
N ARG A 89 -6.56 -12.12 -2.51
CA ARG A 89 -7.32 -11.83 -3.74
C ARG A 89 -7.51 -10.33 -3.95
N ALA A 90 -7.78 -9.57 -2.88
CA ALA A 90 -7.93 -8.13 -2.94
C ALA A 90 -6.62 -7.44 -3.35
N GLY A 91 -5.46 -7.90 -2.85
CA GLY A 91 -4.15 -7.37 -3.25
C GLY A 91 -3.91 -7.48 -4.75
N PHE A 92 -4.18 -8.64 -5.34
CA PHE A 92 -4.09 -8.82 -6.80
C PHE A 92 -5.15 -8.02 -7.56
N ALA A 93 -6.37 -7.92 -7.04
CA ALA A 93 -7.44 -7.13 -7.67
C ALA A 93 -7.12 -5.63 -7.71
N ASP A 94 -6.40 -5.13 -6.70
CA ASP A 94 -5.91 -3.74 -6.65
C ASP A 94 -4.65 -3.52 -7.51
N GLY A 95 -4.16 -4.57 -8.18
CA GLY A 95 -3.08 -4.48 -9.16
C GLY A 95 -1.69 -4.79 -8.62
N ALA A 96 -1.55 -5.40 -7.45
CA ALA A 96 -0.27 -5.94 -7.01
C ALA A 96 0.15 -7.10 -7.92
N GLU A 97 1.40 -7.17 -8.28
CA GLU A 97 2.00 -8.30 -9.01
C GLU A 97 2.46 -9.41 -8.03
N ILE A 98 2.70 -9.03 -6.78
CA ILE A 98 3.16 -9.91 -5.70
C ILE A 98 2.30 -9.63 -4.46
N VAL A 99 1.94 -10.68 -3.74
CA VAL A 99 1.38 -10.57 -2.37
C VAL A 99 2.39 -11.15 -1.40
N GLU A 100 2.69 -10.41 -0.34
CA GLU A 100 3.48 -10.96 0.76
C GLU A 100 2.56 -11.65 1.76
N ALA A 101 3.01 -12.78 2.32
CA ALA A 101 2.29 -13.56 3.31
C ALA A 101 3.26 -14.23 4.30
N ASP A 102 2.92 -14.16 5.58
CA ASP A 102 3.71 -14.72 6.68
C ASP A 102 3.38 -16.21 6.88
N VAL A 103 4.37 -17.08 6.86
CA VAL A 103 4.20 -18.53 7.01
C VAL A 103 4.66 -18.99 8.39
N ARG A 104 3.87 -19.85 9.03
CA ARG A 104 4.23 -20.56 10.27
C ARG A 104 3.76 -22.00 10.20
N LEU A 105 4.41 -22.88 10.97
CA LEU A 105 3.98 -24.27 11.13
C LEU A 105 3.06 -24.44 12.35
N THR A 106 2.00 -25.21 12.16
CA THR A 106 1.18 -25.73 13.24
C THR A 106 1.91 -26.86 14.00
N LYS A 107 1.36 -27.29 15.15
CA LYS A 107 1.86 -28.43 15.95
C LYS A 107 2.01 -29.71 15.12
N ASP A 108 1.12 -29.95 14.19
CA ASP A 108 1.10 -31.11 13.29
C ASP A 108 1.80 -30.87 11.95
N GLY A 109 2.61 -29.79 11.85
CA GLY A 109 3.52 -29.51 10.73
C GLY A 109 2.83 -28.97 9.48
N VAL A 110 1.60 -28.48 9.56
CA VAL A 110 0.90 -27.85 8.43
C VAL A 110 1.30 -26.37 8.32
N PRO A 111 1.83 -25.91 7.17
CA PRO A 111 2.10 -24.50 6.94
C PRO A 111 0.80 -23.70 6.83
N VAL A 112 0.64 -22.66 7.65
CA VAL A 112 -0.50 -21.73 7.71
C VAL A 112 -0.04 -20.31 7.61
N LEU A 113 -0.95 -19.37 7.28
CA LEU A 113 -0.61 -17.97 7.20
C LEU A 113 -0.90 -17.26 8.54
N MET A 114 0.16 -16.76 9.18
CA MET A 114 0.07 -16.02 10.43
C MET A 114 1.34 -15.22 10.67
N HIS A 115 1.20 -13.92 10.95
CA HIS A 115 2.35 -13.06 11.25
C HIS A 115 2.93 -13.35 12.64
N ASP A 116 2.09 -13.29 13.67
CA ASP A 116 2.52 -13.43 15.05
C ASP A 116 2.81 -14.90 15.41
N GLU A 117 3.58 -15.13 16.44
CA GLU A 117 3.76 -16.48 17.00
C GLU A 117 2.50 -17.01 17.66
N THR A 118 1.58 -16.12 18.04
CA THR A 118 0.30 -16.46 18.65
C THR A 118 -0.86 -16.02 17.77
N VAL A 119 -2.02 -16.64 17.95
CA VAL A 119 -3.25 -16.31 17.23
C VAL A 119 -4.03 -15.15 17.85
N ASP A 120 -3.59 -14.62 19.00
CA ASP A 120 -4.34 -13.74 19.89
C ASP A 120 -4.74 -12.41 19.27
N ARG A 121 -3.84 -11.79 18.50
CA ARG A 121 -4.09 -10.48 17.88
C ARG A 121 -5.07 -10.58 16.73
N THR A 122 -4.87 -11.56 15.86
CA THR A 122 -5.56 -11.63 14.56
C THR A 122 -6.74 -12.58 14.52
N THR A 123 -7.02 -13.32 15.63
CA THR A 123 -8.16 -14.26 15.69
C THR A 123 -9.00 -14.07 16.95
N ASN A 124 -10.11 -14.80 17.01
CA ASN A 124 -10.93 -14.94 18.22
C ASN A 124 -10.43 -16.03 19.19
N GLY A 125 -9.31 -16.68 18.89
CA GLY A 125 -8.66 -17.68 19.75
C GLY A 125 -7.47 -17.12 20.53
N THR A 126 -6.79 -18.00 21.25
CA THR A 126 -5.56 -17.72 22.01
C THR A 126 -4.58 -18.86 21.90
N GLY A 127 -3.28 -18.57 22.06
CA GLY A 127 -2.21 -19.55 22.12
C GLY A 127 -1.22 -19.45 20.94
N ARG A 128 -0.13 -20.21 21.05
CA ARG A 128 0.93 -20.23 20.04
C ARG A 128 0.50 -21.09 18.86
N VAL A 129 0.81 -20.64 17.65
CA VAL A 129 0.53 -21.41 16.41
C VAL A 129 1.19 -22.81 16.48
N ALA A 130 2.43 -22.87 16.94
CA ALA A 130 3.18 -24.12 17.06
C ALA A 130 2.62 -25.12 18.11
N ASP A 131 1.73 -24.69 18.98
CA ASP A 131 1.09 -25.54 19.99
C ASP A 131 -0.32 -26.00 19.57
N LEU A 132 -0.87 -25.43 18.50
CA LEU A 132 -2.19 -25.71 17.96
C LEU A 132 -2.08 -26.60 16.71
N THR A 133 -2.93 -27.61 16.60
CA THR A 133 -3.07 -28.40 15.37
C THR A 133 -3.82 -27.59 14.31
N HIS A 134 -3.66 -27.95 13.04
CA HIS A 134 -4.43 -27.33 11.95
C HIS A 134 -5.96 -27.46 12.19
N ALA A 135 -6.42 -28.57 12.71
CA ALA A 135 -7.84 -28.78 13.04
C ALA A 135 -8.34 -27.75 14.09
N GLN A 136 -7.51 -27.43 15.10
CA GLN A 136 -7.85 -26.40 16.09
C GLN A 136 -7.84 -25.00 15.49
N LEU A 137 -6.83 -24.67 14.66
CA LEU A 137 -6.72 -23.38 13.97
C LEU A 137 -7.87 -23.12 12.99
N SER A 138 -8.32 -24.14 12.25
CA SER A 138 -9.40 -24.03 11.26
C SER A 138 -10.75 -23.63 11.86
N GLY A 139 -10.93 -23.85 13.17
CA GLY A 139 -12.11 -23.42 13.94
C GLY A 139 -12.11 -21.92 14.28
N LEU A 140 -10.95 -21.26 14.21
CA LEU A 140 -10.81 -19.83 14.54
C LEU A 140 -11.29 -18.92 13.42
N ARG A 141 -11.72 -17.71 13.82
CA ARG A 141 -12.10 -16.64 12.89
C ARG A 141 -11.12 -15.49 12.98
N LEU A 142 -10.74 -14.97 11.82
CA LEU A 142 -9.87 -13.80 11.72
C LEU A 142 -10.62 -12.52 12.12
N ARG A 143 -9.88 -11.59 12.69
CA ARG A 143 -10.34 -10.23 12.98
C ARG A 143 -10.05 -9.31 11.80
N ALA A 144 -10.87 -8.30 11.63
CA ALA A 144 -10.73 -7.31 10.54
C ALA A 144 -9.37 -6.60 10.56
N GLY A 145 -8.89 -6.23 9.39
CA GLY A 145 -7.68 -5.45 9.19
C GLY A 145 -6.43 -6.12 9.78
N LEU A 146 -5.66 -5.38 10.54
CA LEU A 146 -4.48 -5.86 11.27
C LEU A 146 -4.83 -6.55 12.61
N GLY A 147 -6.10 -6.86 12.86
CA GLY A 147 -6.54 -7.50 14.07
C GLY A 147 -6.61 -6.54 15.27
N GLY A 148 -6.23 -7.05 16.44
CA GLY A 148 -6.36 -6.34 17.71
C GLY A 148 -7.60 -6.78 18.50
N ARG A 149 -7.51 -6.68 19.84
CA ARG A 149 -8.54 -7.21 20.75
C ARG A 149 -9.94 -6.66 20.46
N GLN A 150 -10.06 -5.44 19.96
CA GLN A 150 -11.33 -4.76 19.71
C GLN A 150 -11.74 -4.76 18.23
N ALA A 151 -10.91 -5.30 17.32
CA ALA A 151 -11.30 -5.45 15.93
C ALA A 151 -12.40 -6.49 15.77
N ALA A 152 -13.34 -6.21 14.86
CA ALA A 152 -14.47 -7.07 14.60
C ALA A 152 -14.01 -8.48 14.14
N VAL A 153 -14.62 -9.52 14.67
CA VAL A 153 -14.43 -10.89 14.19
C VAL A 153 -15.21 -11.05 12.87
N THR A 154 -14.52 -11.57 11.86
CA THR A 154 -15.07 -11.76 10.50
C THR A 154 -15.50 -13.19 10.23
N GLY A 155 -15.97 -13.47 9.02
CA GLY A 155 -16.21 -14.84 8.54
C GLY A 155 -14.95 -15.58 8.06
N GLU A 156 -13.83 -14.85 7.85
CA GLU A 156 -12.56 -15.42 7.35
C GLU A 156 -11.91 -16.34 8.39
N ARG A 157 -11.15 -17.32 7.90
CA ARG A 157 -10.38 -18.28 8.72
C ARG A 157 -8.90 -18.13 8.47
N VAL A 158 -8.08 -18.68 9.36
CA VAL A 158 -6.65 -18.84 9.11
C VAL A 158 -6.46 -19.82 7.96
N PRO A 159 -5.91 -19.39 6.81
CA PRO A 159 -5.73 -20.29 5.67
C PRO A 159 -4.45 -21.11 5.82
N THR A 160 -4.43 -22.28 5.22
CA THR A 160 -3.19 -23.00 4.94
C THR A 160 -2.42 -22.31 3.81
N LEU A 161 -1.09 -22.51 3.78
CA LEU A 161 -0.28 -22.08 2.63
C LEU A 161 -0.79 -22.72 1.33
N ALA A 162 -1.21 -23.98 1.36
CA ALA A 162 -1.75 -24.67 0.19
C ALA A 162 -3.00 -23.99 -0.38
N GLU A 163 -3.90 -23.48 0.47
CA GLU A 163 -5.07 -22.71 0.02
C GLU A 163 -4.66 -21.36 -0.56
N ALA A 164 -3.74 -20.67 0.10
CA ALA A 164 -3.27 -19.35 -0.30
C ALA A 164 -2.53 -19.38 -1.65
N ILE A 165 -1.59 -20.30 -1.83
CA ILE A 165 -0.81 -20.39 -3.06
C ILE A 165 -1.66 -20.86 -4.25
N ARG A 166 -2.65 -21.74 -4.01
CA ARG A 166 -3.63 -22.10 -5.05
C ARG A 166 -4.50 -20.90 -5.44
N ALA A 167 -4.90 -20.06 -4.47
CA ALA A 167 -5.65 -18.84 -4.77
C ALA A 167 -4.84 -17.83 -5.61
N ALA A 168 -3.52 -17.80 -5.45
CA ALA A 168 -2.59 -16.94 -6.21
C ALA A 168 -2.17 -17.52 -7.56
N ARG A 169 -2.41 -18.81 -7.84
CA ARG A 169 -1.82 -19.59 -8.93
C ARG A 169 -1.82 -18.92 -10.31
N THR A 170 -2.91 -18.22 -10.65
CA THR A 170 -3.06 -17.52 -11.94
C THR A 170 -2.98 -16.00 -11.79
N LEU A 171 -2.87 -15.49 -10.56
CA LEU A 171 -2.99 -14.06 -10.25
C LEU A 171 -1.62 -13.36 -10.11
N GLY A 172 -0.63 -14.00 -9.48
CA GLY A 172 0.68 -13.41 -9.27
C GLY A 172 1.63 -14.26 -8.45
N LEU A 173 2.66 -13.64 -7.89
CA LEU A 173 3.62 -14.28 -6.99
C LEU A 173 3.21 -14.11 -5.53
N VAL A 174 3.71 -14.99 -4.66
CA VAL A 174 3.57 -14.90 -3.21
C VAL A 174 4.96 -14.84 -2.59
N ASN A 175 5.32 -13.72 -1.97
CA ASN A 175 6.50 -13.60 -1.13
C ASN A 175 6.24 -14.27 0.21
N LEU A 176 6.99 -15.34 0.51
CA LEU A 176 6.81 -16.22 1.65
C LEU A 176 7.69 -15.74 2.80
N ASP A 177 7.16 -14.80 3.60
CA ASP A 177 7.88 -14.29 4.76
C ASP A 177 7.88 -15.33 5.90
N ARG A 178 8.92 -15.30 6.75
CA ARG A 178 9.14 -16.21 7.88
C ARG A 178 9.26 -17.70 7.49
N ALA A 179 9.23 -18.02 6.20
CA ALA A 179 9.20 -19.40 5.68
C ALA A 179 10.55 -20.11 5.70
N TRP A 180 11.67 -19.37 5.83
CA TRP A 180 13.00 -19.94 5.59
C TRP A 180 13.39 -21.08 6.54
N GLN A 181 13.03 -20.98 7.81
CA GLN A 181 13.33 -22.02 8.79
C GLN A 181 12.56 -23.33 8.50
N ASP A 182 11.38 -23.18 7.89
CA ASP A 182 10.47 -24.27 7.56
C ASP A 182 10.43 -24.54 6.04
N ARG A 183 11.46 -24.11 5.30
CA ARG A 183 11.52 -24.09 3.83
C ARG A 183 11.24 -25.44 3.17
N GLU A 184 11.63 -26.55 3.80
CA GLU A 184 11.38 -27.89 3.26
C GLU A 184 9.88 -28.27 3.32
N ALA A 185 9.19 -27.85 4.38
CA ALA A 185 7.75 -28.06 4.48
C ALA A 185 6.99 -27.15 3.49
N VAL A 186 7.45 -25.92 3.35
CA VAL A 186 6.91 -24.95 2.39
C VAL A 186 7.13 -25.42 0.95
N TRP A 187 8.34 -25.88 0.62
CA TRP A 187 8.67 -26.42 -0.70
C TRP A 187 7.75 -27.58 -1.10
N ARG A 188 7.54 -28.54 -0.20
CA ARG A 188 6.60 -29.66 -0.45
C ARG A 188 5.21 -29.16 -0.82
N VAL A 189 4.71 -28.14 -0.14
CA VAL A 189 3.40 -27.52 -0.47
C VAL A 189 3.42 -26.94 -1.88
N LEU A 190 4.49 -26.26 -2.28
CA LEU A 190 4.60 -25.68 -3.64
C LEU A 190 4.64 -26.77 -4.72
N GLU A 191 5.35 -27.89 -4.48
CA GLU A 191 5.38 -29.05 -5.38
C GLU A 191 4.02 -29.71 -5.49
N GLU A 192 3.40 -30.07 -4.35
CA GLU A 192 2.09 -30.74 -4.28
C GLU A 192 0.97 -29.91 -4.92
N THR A 193 1.08 -28.60 -4.85
CA THR A 193 0.09 -27.69 -5.46
C THR A 193 0.41 -27.34 -6.91
N GLY A 194 1.59 -27.71 -7.42
CA GLY A 194 2.06 -27.32 -8.75
C GLY A 194 2.26 -25.81 -8.90
N THR A 195 2.72 -25.12 -7.84
CA THR A 195 2.84 -23.66 -7.76
C THR A 195 4.28 -23.19 -7.44
N VAL A 196 5.27 -24.00 -7.73
CA VAL A 196 6.70 -23.67 -7.51
C VAL A 196 7.06 -22.29 -8.10
N ARG A 197 6.54 -21.96 -9.27
CA ARG A 197 6.79 -20.66 -9.94
C ARG A 197 6.12 -19.46 -9.27
N ASN A 198 5.17 -19.69 -8.36
CA ASN A 198 4.45 -18.63 -7.66
C ASN A 198 5.09 -18.26 -6.31
N GLY A 199 5.81 -19.19 -5.67
CA GLY A 199 6.41 -18.97 -4.35
C GLY A 199 7.77 -18.30 -4.44
N LEU A 200 7.96 -17.19 -3.72
CA LEU A 200 9.22 -16.48 -3.59
C LEU A 200 9.74 -16.61 -2.15
N PHE A 201 10.80 -17.38 -1.94
CA PHE A 201 11.47 -17.46 -0.66
C PHE A 201 12.34 -16.24 -0.41
N LYS A 202 12.50 -15.87 0.86
CA LYS A 202 13.45 -14.84 1.28
C LYS A 202 14.15 -15.19 2.59
N SER A 203 15.39 -14.76 2.76
CA SER A 203 16.11 -14.87 4.04
C SER A 203 17.35 -13.98 4.09
N ARG A 204 17.93 -13.89 5.29
CA ARG A 204 19.29 -13.40 5.59
C ARG A 204 20.25 -14.56 5.87
N ALA A 205 19.91 -15.77 5.47
CA ALA A 205 20.71 -16.95 5.73
C ALA A 205 22.09 -16.87 5.04
N PRO A 206 23.11 -17.52 5.59
CA PRO A 206 24.43 -17.62 4.95
C PRO A 206 24.33 -18.15 3.51
N VAL A 207 25.05 -17.55 2.59
CA VAL A 207 25.00 -17.90 1.17
C VAL A 207 25.23 -19.39 0.89
N PRO A 208 26.14 -20.11 1.60
CA PRO A 208 26.29 -21.57 1.40
C PRO A 208 24.99 -22.35 1.72
N GLU A 209 24.23 -21.93 2.75
CA GLU A 209 22.95 -22.56 3.09
C GLU A 209 21.90 -22.30 2.01
N VAL A 210 21.83 -21.06 1.52
CA VAL A 210 20.92 -20.67 0.43
C VAL A 210 21.22 -21.48 -0.83
N ARG A 211 22.51 -21.59 -1.20
CA ARG A 211 22.93 -22.37 -2.39
C ARG A 211 22.56 -23.84 -2.26
N ALA A 212 22.84 -24.45 -1.10
CA ALA A 212 22.48 -25.84 -0.86
C ALA A 212 20.99 -26.10 -1.05
N PHE A 213 20.14 -25.17 -0.59
CA PHE A 213 18.70 -25.26 -0.82
C PHE A 213 18.34 -25.11 -2.30
N LEU A 214 18.86 -24.10 -3.00
CA LEU A 214 18.55 -23.84 -4.41
C LEU A 214 19.04 -24.94 -5.34
N ASP A 215 20.19 -25.54 -5.04
CA ASP A 215 20.76 -26.69 -5.81
C ASP A 215 19.86 -27.92 -5.70
N GLY A 216 19.26 -28.15 -4.54
CA GLY A 216 18.30 -29.25 -4.30
C GLY A 216 16.89 -28.98 -4.83
N HIS A 217 16.51 -27.74 -5.06
CA HIS A 217 15.12 -27.31 -5.33
C HIS A 217 15.02 -26.49 -6.62
N ARG A 218 15.11 -27.18 -7.75
CA ARG A 218 15.14 -26.54 -9.07
C ARG A 218 13.87 -25.73 -9.36
N GLY A 219 14.06 -24.46 -9.72
CA GLY A 219 12.97 -23.54 -10.03
C GLY A 219 12.46 -22.76 -8.83
N ALA A 220 13.03 -22.97 -7.63
CA ALA A 220 12.77 -22.11 -6.48
C ALA A 220 13.17 -20.68 -6.76
N LEU A 221 12.26 -19.72 -6.58
CA LEU A 221 12.59 -18.30 -6.57
C LEU A 221 13.09 -17.91 -5.18
N TYR A 222 14.15 -17.12 -5.16
CA TYR A 222 14.74 -16.64 -3.91
C TYR A 222 15.13 -15.16 -3.98
N MET A 223 14.92 -14.45 -2.90
CA MET A 223 15.35 -13.08 -2.68
C MET A 223 16.22 -13.01 -1.44
N HIS A 224 17.40 -12.36 -1.54
CA HIS A 224 18.28 -12.18 -0.39
C HIS A 224 17.95 -10.87 0.33
N VAL A 225 17.73 -10.95 1.65
CA VAL A 225 17.52 -9.77 2.50
C VAL A 225 18.86 -9.23 2.93
N VAL A 226 19.14 -7.96 2.63
CA VAL A 226 20.43 -7.30 2.82
C VAL A 226 20.28 -6.08 3.71
N ASP A 227 21.14 -5.98 4.71
CA ASP A 227 21.36 -4.80 5.55
C ASP A 227 22.87 -4.59 5.76
N ASP A 228 23.26 -3.58 6.53
CA ASP A 228 24.67 -3.28 6.78
C ASP A 228 25.43 -4.43 7.45
N ALA A 229 24.75 -5.28 8.22
CA ALA A 229 25.39 -6.39 8.91
C ALA A 229 25.81 -7.52 7.98
N ASN A 230 25.13 -7.68 6.82
CA ASN A 230 25.39 -8.76 5.87
C ASN A 230 25.68 -8.27 4.44
N ALA A 231 25.86 -6.97 4.21
CA ALA A 231 26.11 -6.40 2.86
C ALA A 231 27.22 -7.11 2.10
N ALA A 232 28.30 -7.48 2.77
CA ALA A 232 29.43 -8.19 2.18
C ALA A 232 29.06 -9.57 1.62
N SER A 233 28.03 -10.24 2.14
CA SER A 233 27.60 -11.58 1.71
C SER A 233 27.08 -11.61 0.27
N VAL A 234 26.69 -10.46 -0.29
CA VAL A 234 26.26 -10.36 -1.69
C VAL A 234 27.35 -10.83 -2.65
N ALA A 235 28.62 -10.57 -2.34
CA ALA A 235 29.76 -11.03 -3.15
C ALA A 235 29.91 -12.56 -3.15
N ASP A 236 29.52 -13.24 -2.07
CA ASP A 236 29.63 -14.70 -1.93
C ASP A 236 28.71 -15.46 -2.90
N PHE A 237 27.70 -14.84 -3.45
CA PHE A 237 26.87 -15.42 -4.51
C PHE A 237 27.65 -15.61 -5.82
N GLY A 238 28.70 -14.82 -6.06
CA GLY A 238 29.48 -14.88 -7.32
C GLY A 238 28.56 -14.68 -8.54
N ALA A 239 28.65 -15.62 -9.50
CA ALA A 239 27.81 -15.58 -10.70
C ALA A 239 26.37 -16.07 -10.49
N ALA A 240 26.06 -16.75 -9.38
CA ALA A 240 24.75 -17.31 -9.07
C ALA A 240 23.93 -16.37 -8.15
N ARG A 241 23.91 -15.07 -8.46
CA ARG A 241 23.15 -14.08 -7.71
C ARG A 241 21.65 -14.33 -7.81
N PRO A 242 20.91 -14.10 -6.72
CA PRO A 242 19.46 -14.20 -6.75
C PRO A 242 18.83 -13.12 -7.64
N PRO A 243 17.61 -13.34 -8.19
CA PRO A 243 16.93 -12.38 -9.05
C PRO A 243 16.46 -11.10 -8.34
N ALA A 244 16.48 -11.07 -7.00
CA ALA A 244 16.10 -9.90 -6.23
C ALA A 244 16.84 -9.79 -4.88
N PHE A 245 16.96 -8.55 -4.40
CA PHE A 245 17.52 -8.21 -3.10
C PHE A 245 16.53 -7.30 -2.37
N GLU A 246 16.09 -7.71 -1.18
CA GLU A 246 15.35 -6.85 -0.26
C GLU A 246 16.35 -6.06 0.58
N VAL A 247 16.41 -4.76 0.39
CA VAL A 247 17.37 -3.87 1.06
C VAL A 247 16.70 -3.20 2.24
N VAL A 248 17.27 -3.37 3.43
CA VAL A 248 16.75 -2.82 4.68
C VAL A 248 17.78 -1.87 5.28
N PHE A 249 17.38 -0.61 5.53
CA PHE A 249 18.21 0.41 6.16
C PHE A 249 17.33 1.36 6.99
N ASP A 250 17.86 1.87 8.08
CA ASP A 250 17.18 2.85 8.94
C ASP A 250 17.77 4.27 8.81
N ASP A 251 18.97 4.39 8.27
CA ASP A 251 19.63 5.68 7.97
C ASP A 251 20.08 5.72 6.50
N VAL A 252 19.88 6.85 5.84
CA VAL A 252 20.34 7.08 4.45
C VAL A 252 21.88 7.05 4.30
N ARG A 253 22.61 7.05 5.41
CA ARG A 253 24.07 6.93 5.46
C ARG A 253 24.54 5.48 5.54
N ASP A 254 23.64 4.52 5.70
CA ASP A 254 23.98 3.11 5.75
C ASP A 254 24.65 2.67 4.44
N GLN A 255 25.57 1.72 4.55
CA GLN A 255 26.33 1.22 3.41
C GLN A 255 25.42 0.66 2.32
N VAL A 256 24.35 -0.05 2.71
CA VAL A 256 23.40 -0.65 1.77
C VAL A 256 22.52 0.37 1.05
N ALA A 257 22.42 1.60 1.58
CA ALA A 257 21.74 2.71 0.95
C ALA A 257 22.64 3.47 -0.06
N ALA A 258 23.95 3.19 -0.09
CA ALA A 258 24.89 3.88 -0.95
C ALA A 258 24.59 3.62 -2.43
N PRO A 259 24.64 4.68 -3.31
CA PRO A 259 24.32 4.53 -4.73
C PRO A 259 25.15 3.47 -5.47
N ALA A 260 26.42 3.32 -5.11
CA ALA A 260 27.31 2.33 -5.72
C ALA A 260 26.87 0.88 -5.40
N PHE A 261 26.49 0.63 -4.12
CA PHE A 261 25.99 -0.67 -3.69
C PHE A 261 24.66 -1.02 -4.37
N LEU A 262 23.73 -0.08 -4.38
CA LEU A 262 22.44 -0.29 -5.05
C LEU A 262 22.58 -0.48 -6.57
N GLN A 263 23.54 0.19 -7.20
CA GLN A 263 23.84 -0.02 -8.60
C GLN A 263 24.41 -1.44 -8.86
N GLU A 264 25.25 -1.94 -7.96
CA GLU A 264 25.76 -3.32 -8.01
C GLU A 264 24.62 -4.35 -7.92
N LEU A 265 23.70 -4.19 -6.96
CA LEU A 265 22.53 -5.07 -6.84
C LEU A 265 21.66 -4.99 -8.10
N ARG A 266 21.41 -3.78 -8.59
CA ARG A 266 20.54 -3.51 -9.74
C ARG A 266 21.09 -4.09 -11.05
N ALA A 267 22.40 -4.26 -11.15
CA ALA A 267 23.05 -4.87 -12.32
C ALA A 267 22.76 -6.37 -12.46
N THR A 268 22.37 -7.04 -11.38
CA THR A 268 22.20 -8.50 -11.33
C THR A 268 20.84 -8.97 -10.84
N GLY A 269 20.01 -8.06 -10.31
CA GLY A 269 18.70 -8.40 -9.77
C GLY A 269 17.81 -7.17 -9.60
N ARG A 270 16.62 -7.40 -9.12
CA ARG A 270 15.70 -6.36 -8.66
C ARG A 270 16.11 -5.84 -7.30
N VAL A 271 15.86 -4.56 -7.06
CA VAL A 271 16.05 -3.92 -5.76
C VAL A 271 14.67 -3.66 -5.15
N TRP A 272 14.44 -4.27 -4.00
CA TRP A 272 13.17 -4.27 -3.28
C TRP A 272 13.28 -3.45 -1.99
N PHE A 273 12.30 -2.58 -1.75
CA PHE A 273 12.17 -1.85 -0.50
C PHE A 273 10.78 -2.04 0.11
N ASN A 274 10.75 -2.04 1.44
CA ASN A 274 9.54 -2.06 2.25
C ASN A 274 9.23 -0.64 2.71
N THR A 275 8.01 -0.16 2.45
CA THR A 275 7.62 1.23 2.73
C THR A 275 6.52 1.38 3.79
N MET A 276 6.14 0.28 4.46
CA MET A 276 5.02 0.28 5.40
C MET A 276 5.27 1.16 6.64
N ARG A 277 6.52 1.29 7.08
CA ARG A 277 6.89 2.06 8.27
C ARG A 277 8.35 2.51 8.24
N ASN A 278 8.71 3.43 9.14
CA ASN A 278 10.10 3.82 9.40
C ASN A 278 10.99 2.62 9.76
N GLY A 279 12.27 2.69 9.42
CA GLY A 279 13.28 1.68 9.76
C GLY A 279 13.37 0.49 8.79
N PHE A 280 12.57 0.45 7.71
CA PHE A 280 12.76 -0.51 6.62
C PHE A 280 13.50 0.11 5.42
N ALA A 281 13.17 1.36 5.10
CA ALA A 281 13.85 2.17 4.09
C ALA A 281 13.98 3.60 4.62
N ALA A 282 14.64 3.76 5.77
CA ALA A 282 14.72 5.00 6.54
C ALA A 282 13.31 5.61 6.73
N ARG A 283 13.11 6.88 6.31
CA ARG A 283 11.82 7.58 6.37
C ARG A 283 11.06 7.59 5.04
N PHE A 284 11.46 6.78 4.07
CA PHE A 284 10.76 6.63 2.78
C PHE A 284 9.57 5.68 2.93
N THR A 285 8.50 6.17 3.51
CA THR A 285 7.34 5.38 3.92
C THR A 285 6.13 5.59 3.01
N ASP A 286 5.13 4.75 3.17
CA ASP A 286 3.83 4.90 2.52
C ASP A 286 3.18 6.23 2.90
N GLU A 287 3.14 6.57 4.19
CA GLU A 287 2.48 7.77 4.67
C GLU A 287 3.18 9.04 4.16
N ALA A 288 4.52 9.07 4.15
CA ALA A 288 5.27 10.15 3.51
C ALA A 288 4.95 10.28 2.01
N SER A 289 4.74 9.14 1.34
CA SER A 289 4.41 9.08 -0.10
C SER A 289 3.00 9.54 -0.42
N LEU A 290 2.04 9.34 0.48
CA LEU A 290 0.66 9.83 0.33
C LEU A 290 0.60 11.35 0.39
N ILE A 291 1.47 11.98 1.20
CA ILE A 291 1.60 13.44 1.28
C ILE A 291 2.31 13.98 0.03
N ASP A 292 3.48 13.42 -0.26
CA ASP A 292 4.32 13.76 -1.42
C ASP A 292 5.14 12.55 -1.86
N PRO A 293 4.86 11.95 -3.02
CA PRO A 293 5.61 10.79 -3.51
C PRO A 293 7.14 11.00 -3.56
N ALA A 294 7.61 12.23 -3.74
CA ALA A 294 9.04 12.55 -3.73
C ALA A 294 9.70 12.34 -2.35
N ARG A 295 8.92 12.23 -1.28
CA ARG A 295 9.40 11.96 0.09
C ARG A 295 9.42 10.46 0.44
N GLY A 296 8.95 9.59 -0.45
CA GLY A 296 8.85 8.16 -0.25
C GLY A 296 9.10 7.37 -1.54
N TRP A 297 8.06 6.80 -2.14
CA TRP A 297 8.16 5.92 -3.32
C TRP A 297 8.94 6.55 -4.48
N GLY A 298 8.69 7.82 -4.79
CA GLY A 298 9.37 8.55 -5.86
C GLY A 298 10.87 8.70 -5.60
N ALA A 299 11.26 8.99 -4.37
CA ALA A 299 12.67 9.05 -3.98
C ALA A 299 13.35 7.68 -4.12
N LEU A 300 12.70 6.60 -3.63
CA LEU A 300 13.23 5.25 -3.75
C LEU A 300 13.42 4.83 -5.22
N ILE A 301 12.48 5.16 -6.09
CA ILE A 301 12.58 4.87 -7.52
C ILE A 301 13.70 5.69 -8.19
N ALA A 302 13.71 7.00 -7.97
CA ALA A 302 14.60 7.92 -8.67
C ALA A 302 16.05 7.83 -8.20
N HIS A 303 16.27 7.68 -6.88
CA HIS A 303 17.60 7.80 -6.28
C HIS A 303 18.16 6.48 -5.74
N TYR A 304 17.28 5.56 -5.29
CA TYR A 304 17.68 4.30 -4.67
C TYR A 304 17.47 3.07 -5.58
N ARG A 305 17.12 3.29 -6.87
CA ARG A 305 17.01 2.22 -7.88
C ARG A 305 15.93 1.19 -7.61
N ALA A 306 14.90 1.54 -6.82
CA ALA A 306 13.78 0.64 -6.53
C ALA A 306 13.14 0.11 -7.81
N THR A 307 12.96 -1.20 -7.86
CA THR A 307 12.20 -1.91 -8.91
C THR A 307 11.12 -2.81 -8.34
N VAL A 308 11.05 -2.91 -7.01
CA VAL A 308 9.95 -3.54 -6.28
C VAL A 308 9.68 -2.72 -5.02
N LEU A 309 8.42 -2.40 -4.77
CA LEU A 309 7.98 -1.69 -3.58
C LEU A 309 6.89 -2.48 -2.85
N GLN A 310 7.15 -2.84 -1.60
CA GLN A 310 6.15 -3.45 -0.72
C GLN A 310 5.47 -2.36 0.10
N THR A 311 4.14 -2.38 0.12
CA THR A 311 3.30 -1.31 0.64
C THR A 311 2.05 -1.83 1.35
N ASP A 312 1.56 -1.06 2.32
CA ASP A 312 0.22 -1.18 2.91
C ASP A 312 -0.85 -0.41 2.12
N ASN A 313 -0.46 0.33 1.06
CA ASN A 313 -1.31 1.24 0.28
C ASN A 313 -1.27 0.91 -1.23
N VAL A 314 -1.61 -0.34 -1.59
CA VAL A 314 -1.50 -0.88 -2.96
C VAL A 314 -2.16 0.03 -4.00
N GLU A 315 -3.42 0.44 -3.78
CA GLU A 315 -4.14 1.29 -4.74
C GLU A 315 -3.46 2.66 -4.94
N ALA A 316 -2.93 3.24 -3.88
CA ALA A 316 -2.25 4.53 -3.95
C ALA A 316 -0.90 4.41 -4.68
N LEU A 317 -0.11 3.37 -4.38
CA LEU A 317 1.13 3.10 -5.11
C LEU A 317 0.86 2.83 -6.60
N ARG A 318 -0.13 1.99 -6.93
CA ARG A 318 -0.52 1.73 -8.33
C ARG A 318 -0.97 2.99 -9.05
N ARG A 319 -1.74 3.83 -8.39
CA ARG A 319 -2.14 5.14 -8.95
C ARG A 319 -0.92 6.03 -9.17
N TYR A 320 0.00 6.10 -8.22
CA TYR A 320 1.24 6.84 -8.40
C TYR A 320 2.04 6.34 -9.61
N LEU A 321 2.25 5.03 -9.73
CA LEU A 321 3.02 4.43 -10.82
C LEU A 321 2.39 4.65 -12.21
N THR A 322 1.06 4.79 -12.27
CA THR A 322 0.33 4.93 -13.54
C THR A 322 -0.05 6.37 -13.88
N GLN A 323 -0.24 7.24 -12.89
CA GLN A 323 -0.78 8.60 -13.06
C GLN A 323 0.12 9.68 -12.44
N GLY A 324 1.17 9.30 -11.70
CA GLY A 324 2.06 10.24 -11.02
C GLY A 324 1.49 10.85 -9.72
N VAL A 325 0.33 10.40 -9.24
CA VAL A 325 -0.37 10.95 -8.07
C VAL A 325 -0.73 9.83 -7.10
N ALA A 326 -0.33 9.95 -5.83
CA ALA A 326 -0.62 8.94 -4.81
C ALA A 326 -2.03 9.08 -4.21
N ASP A 327 -2.33 10.24 -3.63
CA ASP A 327 -3.61 10.54 -2.97
C ASP A 327 -4.20 11.86 -3.48
N PRO A 328 -4.86 11.88 -4.65
CA PRO A 328 -5.38 13.10 -5.24
C PRO A 328 -6.54 13.66 -4.41
N VAL A 329 -6.55 15.00 -4.27
CA VAL A 329 -7.72 15.71 -3.76
C VAL A 329 -8.79 15.72 -4.85
N PRO A 330 -10.01 15.23 -4.59
CA PRO A 330 -11.07 15.22 -5.61
C PRO A 330 -11.38 16.61 -6.17
N PRO A 331 -11.82 16.74 -7.42
CA PRO A 331 -12.17 18.01 -8.02
C PRO A 331 -13.23 18.76 -7.18
N GLY A 332 -12.93 20.01 -6.82
CA GLY A 332 -13.79 20.84 -6.00
C GLY A 332 -13.76 20.56 -4.50
N ALA A 333 -12.98 19.58 -4.06
CA ALA A 333 -12.70 19.35 -2.65
C ALA A 333 -11.57 20.24 -2.13
N VAL A 334 -11.53 20.45 -0.81
CA VAL A 334 -10.49 21.18 -0.08
C VAL A 334 -9.95 20.28 1.01
N ARG A 335 -8.63 20.08 1.06
CA ARG A 335 -7.97 19.32 2.11
C ARG A 335 -7.11 20.24 2.97
N VAL A 336 -7.15 20.03 4.29
CA VAL A 336 -6.32 20.74 5.28
C VAL A 336 -5.71 19.68 6.19
N GLN A 337 -4.38 19.66 6.29
CA GLN A 337 -3.65 18.79 7.20
C GLN A 337 -3.95 19.19 8.66
N ALA A 338 -4.03 18.22 9.55
CA ALA A 338 -4.49 18.45 10.92
C ALA A 338 -3.56 19.37 11.72
N GLU A 339 -2.25 19.31 11.50
CA GLU A 339 -1.26 20.19 12.10
C GLU A 339 -1.35 21.65 11.58
N ASN A 340 -2.08 21.86 10.47
CA ASN A 340 -2.31 23.19 9.89
C ASN A 340 -3.59 23.86 10.40
N TYR A 341 -3.93 23.67 11.69
CA TYR A 341 -5.01 24.41 12.33
C TYR A 341 -4.76 25.94 12.29
N ALA A 342 -5.82 26.72 12.46
CA ALA A 342 -5.78 28.18 12.32
C ALA A 342 -4.74 28.82 13.25
N PRO A 343 -4.12 29.93 12.88
CA PRO A 343 -3.29 30.72 13.79
C PRO A 343 -4.16 31.46 14.82
N GLY A 344 -3.60 31.83 15.97
CA GLY A 344 -4.27 32.67 16.96
C GLY A 344 -4.11 32.20 18.40
N GLY A 345 -3.52 31.02 18.63
CA GLY A 345 -3.19 30.50 19.94
C GLY A 345 -4.38 29.97 20.73
N ARG A 346 -4.09 29.55 21.95
CA ARG A 346 -5.06 28.94 22.88
C ARG A 346 -6.27 29.84 23.12
N GLY A 347 -7.49 29.25 23.09
CA GLY A 347 -8.77 29.94 23.29
C GLY A 347 -9.32 30.64 22.06
N ARG A 348 -8.56 30.79 20.96
CA ARG A 348 -8.99 31.37 19.68
C ARG A 348 -8.94 30.36 18.54
N ALA A 349 -7.76 29.73 18.32
CA ALA A 349 -7.51 28.77 17.28
C ALA A 349 -7.68 27.33 17.75
N TYR A 350 -7.35 27.08 19.00
CA TYR A 350 -7.48 25.78 19.63
C TYR A 350 -7.75 25.89 21.14
N HIS A 351 -8.15 24.78 21.73
CA HIS A 351 -8.16 24.55 23.16
C HIS A 351 -7.62 23.14 23.42
N ASP A 352 -6.51 23.08 24.12
CA ASP A 352 -5.89 21.87 24.60
C ASP A 352 -5.90 21.91 26.13
N ILE A 353 -6.24 20.82 26.80
CA ILE A 353 -6.33 20.80 28.27
C ILE A 353 -4.98 20.53 28.93
N ASP A 354 -4.04 20.00 28.19
CA ASP A 354 -2.67 19.75 28.63
C ASP A 354 -1.74 20.90 28.22
N PRO A 355 -0.69 21.19 29.00
CA PRO A 355 0.30 22.17 28.62
C PRO A 355 1.41 21.56 27.74
N GLY A 356 1.72 22.22 26.63
CA GLY A 356 2.79 21.87 25.71
C GLY A 356 2.50 20.64 24.86
N ASN A 357 3.19 20.54 23.71
CA ASN A 357 3.13 19.38 22.82
C ASN A 357 3.74 18.15 23.48
N ARG A 358 2.99 17.08 23.69
CA ARG A 358 3.43 15.78 24.23
C ARG A 358 3.77 14.77 23.13
N GLY A 359 3.44 15.07 21.89
CA GLY A 359 3.77 14.25 20.76
C GLY A 359 5.25 14.36 20.37
N ASP A 360 5.70 13.47 19.53
CA ASP A 360 7.08 13.40 19.00
C ASP A 360 7.22 14.09 17.62
N GLY A 361 6.11 14.63 17.09
CA GLY A 361 6.08 15.32 15.81
C GLY A 361 6.45 16.81 15.91
N PRO A 362 6.57 17.48 14.75
CA PRO A 362 7.00 18.89 14.66
C PRO A 362 5.85 19.85 15.03
N GLY A 363 5.53 19.96 16.32
CA GLY A 363 4.56 20.90 16.84
C GLY A 363 4.97 22.37 16.63
N ARG A 364 4.01 23.29 16.74
CA ARG A 364 4.31 24.74 16.66
C ARG A 364 4.94 25.22 17.96
N PRO A 365 6.05 25.97 17.89
CA PRO A 365 6.72 26.45 19.08
C PRO A 365 5.79 27.30 19.98
N GLY A 366 5.69 26.92 21.26
CA GLY A 366 4.89 27.64 22.25
C GLY A 366 3.39 27.41 22.17
N GLU A 367 2.93 26.46 21.35
CA GLU A 367 1.54 26.00 21.33
C GLU A 367 1.41 24.62 22.00
N ASP A 368 0.20 24.29 22.47
CA ASP A 368 -0.02 23.12 23.34
C ASP A 368 -0.51 21.89 22.56
N VAL A 369 -0.94 22.06 21.31
CA VAL A 369 -1.55 20.97 20.52
C VAL A 369 -0.56 19.82 20.32
N ASP A 370 -0.99 18.63 20.70
CA ASP A 370 -0.19 17.41 20.60
C ASP A 370 -0.06 16.94 19.14
N ILE A 371 1.16 16.97 18.63
CA ILE A 371 1.51 16.56 17.26
C ILE A 371 2.44 15.35 17.31
N CYS A 372 2.05 14.27 16.62
CA CYS A 372 2.85 13.05 16.49
C CYS A 372 3.33 12.85 15.04
N ASP A 373 4.42 12.11 14.88
CA ASP A 373 4.87 11.59 13.57
C ASP A 373 4.59 10.09 13.50
N HIS A 374 3.55 9.70 12.78
CA HIS A 374 3.22 8.31 12.52
C HIS A 374 3.74 7.88 11.13
N ASP A 375 4.96 7.38 11.11
CA ASP A 375 5.60 6.86 9.89
C ASP A 375 5.62 7.88 8.73
N GLY A 376 5.80 9.17 9.04
CA GLY A 376 5.83 10.28 8.09
C GLY A 376 4.49 11.02 7.93
N ALA A 377 3.39 10.53 8.48
CA ALA A 377 2.17 11.32 8.67
C ALA A 377 2.30 12.16 9.93
N VAL A 378 2.26 13.49 9.77
CA VAL A 378 2.21 14.44 10.89
C VAL A 378 0.75 14.62 11.29
N VAL A 379 0.41 14.23 12.51
CA VAL A 379 -1.00 14.12 12.94
C VAL A 379 -1.23 14.82 14.26
N VAL A 380 -2.48 15.25 14.49
CA VAL A 380 -2.92 15.61 15.84
C VAL A 380 -3.24 14.33 16.60
N CYS A 381 -2.61 14.16 17.75
CA CYS A 381 -2.66 12.96 18.59
C CYS A 381 -2.99 13.32 20.04
N TRP A 382 -3.04 12.32 20.93
CA TRP A 382 -3.29 12.48 22.37
C TRP A 382 -4.53 13.33 22.75
N MET A 383 -5.43 13.55 21.80
CA MET A 383 -6.64 14.36 21.98
C MET A 383 -7.50 13.87 23.13
N ARG A 384 -8.10 14.80 23.87
CA ARG A 384 -8.95 14.54 25.03
C ARG A 384 -10.30 15.24 24.93
N GLY A 385 -11.25 14.79 25.73
CA GLY A 385 -12.55 15.44 25.85
C GLY A 385 -12.45 16.92 26.28
N SER A 386 -13.26 17.78 25.70
CA SER A 386 -13.29 19.24 25.82
C SER A 386 -12.30 19.97 24.90
N GLU A 387 -11.40 19.32 24.22
CA GLU A 387 -10.49 19.95 23.29
C GLU A 387 -11.18 20.29 21.96
N TRP A 388 -10.62 21.27 21.26
CA TRP A 388 -11.08 21.64 19.93
C TRP A 388 -9.99 22.36 19.13
N LEU A 389 -10.11 22.22 17.80
CA LEU A 389 -9.24 22.85 16.81
C LEU A 389 -10.11 23.57 15.77
N THR A 390 -9.67 24.72 15.29
CA THR A 390 -10.30 25.45 14.21
C THR A 390 -9.42 25.45 12.97
N TYR A 391 -10.00 25.25 11.80
CA TYR A 391 -9.33 25.20 10.51
C TYR A 391 -9.92 26.25 9.58
N GLY A 392 -9.07 26.96 8.83
CA GLY A 392 -9.49 27.79 7.71
C GLY A 392 -9.61 26.95 6.45
N VAL A 393 -10.73 27.05 5.73
CA VAL A 393 -10.97 26.36 4.47
C VAL A 393 -11.49 27.32 3.42
N ASP A 394 -10.91 27.29 2.19
CA ASP A 394 -11.34 28.13 1.07
C ASP A 394 -12.24 27.33 0.13
N VAL A 395 -13.54 27.49 0.27
CA VAL A 395 -14.55 26.80 -0.52
C VAL A 395 -14.55 27.36 -1.96
N PRO A 396 -14.35 26.52 -3.01
CA PRO A 396 -14.13 27.02 -4.37
C PRO A 396 -15.43 27.49 -5.08
N LYS A 397 -16.59 27.02 -4.66
CA LYS A 397 -17.91 27.40 -5.23
C LYS A 397 -19.04 27.16 -4.22
N ASP A 398 -20.15 27.85 -4.42
CA ASP A 398 -21.37 27.58 -3.65
C ASP A 398 -21.83 26.15 -3.83
N GLY A 399 -22.27 25.48 -2.75
CA GLY A 399 -22.74 24.11 -2.84
C GLY A 399 -22.94 23.42 -1.50
N ARG A 400 -23.41 22.18 -1.56
CA ARG A 400 -23.44 21.29 -0.39
C ARG A 400 -22.12 20.55 -0.29
N TYR A 401 -21.55 20.52 0.91
CA TYR A 401 -20.29 19.87 1.21
C TYR A 401 -20.43 18.95 2.40
N THR A 402 -19.78 17.79 2.36
CA THR A 402 -19.56 16.92 3.53
C THR A 402 -18.12 17.02 3.98
N LEU A 403 -17.90 17.03 5.29
CA LEU A 403 -16.56 16.93 5.85
C LEU A 403 -16.22 15.45 6.02
N LYS A 404 -15.07 15.05 5.49
CA LYS A 404 -14.43 13.78 5.77
C LYS A 404 -13.20 14.00 6.63
N VAL A 405 -12.91 13.05 7.49
CA VAL A 405 -11.79 13.09 8.44
C VAL A 405 -10.95 11.85 8.21
N ARG A 406 -9.66 12.03 7.90
CA ARG A 406 -8.72 10.90 7.85
C ARG A 406 -8.19 10.66 9.25
N ALA A 407 -8.59 9.52 9.83
CA ALA A 407 -8.31 9.20 11.22
C ALA A 407 -7.92 7.74 11.41
N SER A 408 -7.27 7.44 12.52
CA SER A 408 -6.88 6.09 12.90
C SER A 408 -7.13 5.82 14.38
N SER A 409 -7.53 4.58 14.71
CA SER A 409 -7.67 4.11 16.10
C SER A 409 -7.76 2.59 16.18
N PRO A 410 -7.10 1.92 17.13
CA PRO A 410 -7.33 0.49 17.42
C PRO A 410 -8.50 0.24 18.38
N TYR A 411 -9.25 1.26 18.80
CA TYR A 411 -10.25 1.16 19.87
C TYR A 411 -11.69 1.14 19.39
N THR A 412 -12.56 0.51 20.18
CA THR A 412 -14.01 0.54 20.04
C THR A 412 -14.65 0.71 21.43
N PRO A 413 -15.25 1.87 21.76
CA PRO A 413 -15.28 3.09 20.94
C PRO A 413 -13.90 3.75 20.84
N ALA A 414 -13.60 4.37 19.70
CA ALA A 414 -12.38 5.15 19.50
C ALA A 414 -12.51 6.57 20.08
N GLY A 415 -13.70 7.13 19.98
CA GLY A 415 -14.06 8.48 20.38
C GLY A 415 -15.12 9.05 19.46
N THR A 416 -15.43 10.33 19.67
CA THR A 416 -16.36 11.09 18.85
C THR A 416 -15.86 12.52 18.64
N TYR A 417 -16.26 13.13 17.54
CA TYR A 417 -16.06 14.57 17.29
C TYR A 417 -17.35 15.25 16.83
N ARG A 418 -17.40 16.57 16.95
CA ARG A 418 -18.47 17.43 16.41
C ARG A 418 -17.86 18.47 15.50
N ILE A 419 -18.65 18.90 14.52
CA ILE A 419 -18.23 19.91 13.54
C ILE A 419 -19.13 21.14 13.68
N ALA A 420 -18.49 22.30 13.70
CA ALA A 420 -19.17 23.60 13.61
C ALA A 420 -18.56 24.42 12.46
N TYR A 421 -19.38 25.18 11.76
CA TYR A 421 -18.95 26.06 10.68
C TYR A 421 -19.23 27.51 11.06
N ASP A 422 -18.29 28.42 10.88
CA ASP A 422 -18.42 29.89 11.02
C ASP A 422 -19.06 30.33 12.33
N GLY A 423 -18.71 29.67 13.43
CA GLY A 423 -19.23 29.98 14.75
C GLY A 423 -20.66 29.49 15.03
N ALA A 424 -21.29 28.77 14.09
CA ALA A 424 -22.58 28.14 14.33
C ALA A 424 -22.47 27.05 15.42
N PRO A 425 -23.59 26.68 16.08
CA PRO A 425 -23.58 25.57 17.02
C PRO A 425 -23.07 24.26 16.37
N PRO A 426 -22.32 23.42 17.14
CA PRO A 426 -21.79 22.18 16.60
C PRO A 426 -22.91 21.20 16.24
N GLY A 427 -22.68 20.42 15.20
CA GLY A 427 -23.54 19.34 14.72
C GLY A 427 -23.63 18.16 15.69
N LYS A 428 -24.19 17.05 15.22
CA LYS A 428 -24.27 15.80 15.98
C LYS A 428 -22.86 15.24 16.21
N ALA A 429 -22.68 14.42 17.25
CA ALA A 429 -21.47 13.66 17.48
C ALA A 429 -21.28 12.62 16.37
N VAL A 430 -20.10 12.60 15.81
CA VAL A 430 -19.67 11.65 14.77
C VAL A 430 -18.71 10.66 15.41
N PRO A 431 -19.00 9.35 15.42
CA PRO A 431 -18.11 8.36 15.99
C PRO A 431 -16.91 8.14 15.07
N VAL A 432 -15.73 7.99 15.67
CA VAL A 432 -14.51 7.53 14.98
C VAL A 432 -14.52 6.01 14.91
N ALA A 433 -14.28 5.46 13.74
CA ALA A 433 -14.25 4.01 13.54
C ALA A 433 -12.94 3.39 14.07
N ASN A 434 -13.04 2.15 14.54
CA ASN A 434 -11.84 1.32 14.77
C ASN A 434 -11.19 0.99 13.42
N THR A 435 -9.94 1.37 13.24
CA THR A 435 -9.14 1.11 12.03
C THR A 435 -8.07 0.04 12.27
N THR A 436 -8.14 -0.64 13.42
CA THR A 436 -7.29 -1.76 13.88
C THR A 436 -5.88 -1.39 14.34
N ALA A 437 -5.34 -0.21 13.99
CA ALA A 437 -4.04 0.27 14.46
C ALA A 437 -3.97 1.81 14.42
N HIS A 438 -3.06 2.40 15.22
CA HIS A 438 -2.84 3.85 15.24
C HIS A 438 -2.20 4.40 13.94
N HIS A 439 -1.56 3.56 13.13
CA HIS A 439 -0.99 3.92 11.83
C HIS A 439 -1.89 3.51 10.65
N ALA A 440 -3.03 2.89 10.91
CA ALA A 440 -3.97 2.46 9.88
C ALA A 440 -5.02 3.55 9.59
N PHE A 441 -4.60 4.64 8.93
CA PHE A 441 -5.50 5.76 8.65
C PHE A 441 -6.55 5.42 7.60
N VAL A 442 -7.79 5.86 7.83
CA VAL A 442 -8.94 5.71 6.93
C VAL A 442 -9.69 7.03 6.83
N LEU A 443 -10.09 7.41 5.62
CA LEU A 443 -10.93 8.58 5.38
C LEU A 443 -12.38 8.24 5.70
N GLN A 444 -12.96 8.92 6.72
CA GLN A 444 -14.31 8.68 7.26
C GLN A 444 -15.22 9.86 6.98
N ASP A 445 -16.43 9.60 6.45
CA ASP A 445 -17.42 10.64 6.16
C ASP A 445 -18.22 11.00 7.43
N SER A 446 -18.31 12.29 7.75
CA SER A 446 -19.13 12.82 8.85
C SER A 446 -20.63 12.59 8.67
N ARG A 447 -21.08 12.38 7.41
CA ARG A 447 -22.49 12.25 7.02
C ARG A 447 -23.37 13.42 7.47
N ASP A 448 -22.78 14.62 7.60
CA ASP A 448 -23.47 15.87 7.98
C ASP A 448 -23.19 16.95 6.93
N PRO A 449 -23.77 16.83 5.70
CA PRO A 449 -23.51 17.80 4.65
C PRO A 449 -24.14 19.18 4.97
N ARG A 450 -23.38 20.23 4.68
CA ARG A 450 -23.74 21.63 4.91
C ARG A 450 -23.75 22.45 3.64
N GLN A 451 -24.66 23.42 3.52
CA GLN A 451 -24.64 24.43 2.48
C GLN A 451 -23.55 25.45 2.83
N LEU A 452 -22.56 25.61 1.95
CA LEU A 452 -21.50 26.60 2.08
C LEU A 452 -21.46 27.49 0.85
N THR A 453 -21.10 28.75 1.05
CA THR A 453 -20.87 29.70 -0.06
C THR A 453 -19.42 29.62 -0.51
N ARG A 454 -19.12 30.11 -1.70
CA ARG A 454 -17.74 30.33 -2.13
C ARG A 454 -17.04 31.31 -1.19
N GLY A 455 -15.82 30.98 -0.77
CA GLY A 455 -15.00 31.88 0.04
C GLY A 455 -14.39 31.17 1.25
N HIS A 456 -13.84 31.98 2.14
CA HIS A 456 -13.20 31.50 3.36
C HIS A 456 -14.23 31.14 4.44
N HIS A 457 -14.06 29.93 5.02
CA HIS A 457 -14.87 29.44 6.13
C HIS A 457 -14.00 28.93 7.27
N HIS A 458 -14.54 28.98 8.49
CA HIS A 458 -13.91 28.37 9.64
C HIS A 458 -14.63 27.08 10.02
N VAL A 459 -13.88 25.96 10.02
CA VAL A 459 -14.36 24.66 10.48
C VAL A 459 -13.78 24.36 11.85
N ARG A 460 -14.61 24.21 12.87
CA ARG A 460 -14.19 23.78 14.21
C ARG A 460 -14.54 22.32 14.42
N LEU A 461 -13.50 21.53 14.74
CA LEU A 461 -13.64 20.15 15.23
C LEU A 461 -13.51 20.20 16.75
N SER A 462 -14.51 19.68 17.49
CA SER A 462 -14.55 19.69 18.95
C SER A 462 -14.85 18.30 19.51
N LEU A 463 -14.34 18.01 20.71
CA LEU A 463 -14.47 16.74 21.41
C LEU A 463 -15.36 16.91 22.63
N ASP A 464 -16.34 16.01 22.81
CA ASP A 464 -17.27 16.13 23.93
C ASP A 464 -16.57 15.95 25.28
N ALA A 465 -16.91 16.77 26.26
CA ALA A 465 -16.39 16.69 27.62
C ALA A 465 -16.70 15.33 28.24
N GLY A 466 -15.67 14.70 28.86
CA GLY A 466 -15.81 13.41 29.53
C GLY A 466 -15.95 12.20 28.58
N ALA A 467 -15.97 12.40 27.26
CA ALA A 467 -15.96 11.31 26.30
C ALA A 467 -14.53 10.70 26.19
N PHE A 468 -14.46 9.37 26.12
CA PHE A 468 -13.21 8.70 25.80
C PHE A 468 -12.75 9.09 24.40
N GLN A 469 -11.49 9.46 24.29
CA GLN A 469 -10.84 9.81 23.03
C GLN A 469 -9.51 9.04 22.95
N ASN A 470 -9.32 8.27 21.91
CA ASN A 470 -8.02 7.63 21.62
C ASN A 470 -7.93 7.33 20.12
N TRP A 471 -7.67 8.36 19.36
CA TRP A 471 -7.54 8.33 17.91
C TRP A 471 -6.62 9.45 17.43
N ASN A 472 -6.09 9.30 16.24
CA ASN A 472 -5.23 10.29 15.59
C ASN A 472 -5.97 10.92 14.42
N LEU A 473 -5.75 12.21 14.21
CA LEU A 473 -6.29 13.00 13.11
C LEU A 473 -5.17 13.41 12.17
N ASP A 474 -5.24 12.95 10.91
CA ASP A 474 -4.25 13.25 9.88
C ASP A 474 -4.66 14.47 9.03
N TYR A 475 -5.86 14.45 8.45
CA TYR A 475 -6.37 15.61 7.73
C TYR A 475 -7.90 15.67 7.72
N LEU A 476 -8.40 16.88 7.41
CA LEU A 476 -9.79 17.13 7.08
C LEU A 476 -9.92 17.34 5.57
N GLN A 477 -10.97 16.79 4.97
CA GLN A 477 -11.28 16.99 3.56
C GLN A 477 -12.73 17.34 3.37
N LEU A 478 -12.99 18.55 2.86
CA LEU A 478 -14.33 19.06 2.55
C LEU A 478 -14.64 18.72 1.09
N GLU A 479 -15.62 17.86 0.85
CA GLU A 479 -15.97 17.40 -0.49
C GLU A 479 -17.36 17.89 -0.92
N PRO A 480 -17.52 18.33 -2.18
CA PRO A 480 -18.84 18.65 -2.71
C PRO A 480 -19.70 17.38 -2.75
N VAL A 481 -20.93 17.48 -2.25
CA VAL A 481 -21.94 16.44 -2.38
C VAL A 481 -22.65 16.68 -3.70
N GLY A 482 -22.70 15.65 -4.55
CA GLY A 482 -23.43 15.74 -5.81
C GLY A 482 -24.88 16.20 -5.64
N PRO A 483 -25.50 16.72 -6.69
CA PRO A 483 -26.88 17.19 -6.66
C PRO A 483 -27.87 16.09 -6.29
#